data_7569e12a957cc7f971d442e8c2c4a439
#
_entry.id   7569e12a957cc7f971d442e8c2c4a439
#
_cell.length_a   1.000
_cell.length_b   1.000
_cell.length_c   1.000
_cell.angle_alpha   90.00
_cell.angle_beta   90.00
_cell.angle_gamma   90.00
#
_symmetry.space_group_name_H-M   'P 1'
#
loop_
_entity.id
_entity.type
_entity.pdbx_description
1 polymer ?
#
loop_
_entity_poly.entity_id
_entity_poly.type
_entity_poly.pdbx_seq_one_letter_code
_entity_poly.pdbx_strand_id
1 'polypeptide(L)'
;AGEITNAAGEKFTTVVQIGIGGSDLGPRAMYLALENWAKKNDKFKMEAKFISNVDPDDAAGVLSTIDVAHSIFVLVSKSGTTLETLTNESFVKDALKNAGLDASRHMIAVTSETSPLAKSDDYLAAFFMDDYIGGRYSSTSAVGGAVLSLAFGPEVFADFLAGAAEEDSLAKNEDVMQNPAMLDALIGVYERNILGYPSTAVLPYSQALSRFPAHLQQLDMESNGKSVNRFGEPVDYVTGPVIFGEPGTNGQHSFYQLLHQGTDIVPLQFVGFKNSQIGTDVVIQDSTSQQKLCANVAAQIVAFACGKAD
;
A
#
# COMPACT_ATOMS: atom_id res chain seq x y z
N ALA A 1 9.54 -11.35 20.58
CA ALA A 1 9.90 -9.97 20.26
C ALA A 1 10.80 -9.42 21.38
N GLY A 2 11.93 -8.85 21.02
CA GLY A 2 12.93 -8.35 21.96
C GLY A 2 14.13 -9.29 22.15
N GLU A 3 14.26 -10.32 21.33
CA GLU A 3 15.44 -11.20 21.29
C GLU A 3 16.62 -10.52 20.58
N ILE A 4 16.32 -9.65 19.59
CA ILE A 4 17.31 -8.81 18.93
C ILE A 4 17.16 -7.39 19.48
N THR A 5 18.27 -6.84 19.95
CA THR A 5 18.38 -5.51 20.57
C THR A 5 19.45 -4.68 19.86
N ASN A 6 19.41 -3.37 20.07
CA ASN A 6 20.49 -2.48 19.65
C ASN A 6 21.79 -2.74 20.45
N ALA A 7 22.85 -2.00 20.15
CA ALA A 7 24.15 -2.18 20.81
C ALA A 7 24.13 -1.90 22.33
N ALA A 8 23.15 -1.14 22.82
CA ALA A 8 22.94 -0.85 24.25
C ALA A 8 22.09 -1.91 24.96
N GLY A 9 21.62 -2.95 24.27
CA GLY A 9 20.71 -3.95 24.81
C GLY A 9 19.24 -3.51 24.87
N GLU A 10 18.86 -2.45 24.17
CA GLU A 10 17.55 -1.86 24.17
C GLU A 10 16.74 -2.31 22.93
N LYS A 11 15.41 -2.28 23.05
CA LYS A 11 14.52 -2.71 21.98
C LYS A 11 14.43 -1.69 20.85
N PHE A 12 14.33 -2.17 19.62
CA PHE A 12 13.93 -1.34 18.50
C PHE A 12 12.45 -0.94 18.62
N THR A 13 12.15 0.32 18.32
CA THR A 13 10.80 0.90 18.39
C THR A 13 10.28 1.37 17.05
N THR A 14 11.19 1.55 16.08
CA THR A 14 10.87 2.02 14.73
C THR A 14 11.43 1.07 13.68
N VAL A 15 10.64 0.75 12.67
CA VAL A 15 11.09 0.10 11.45
C VAL A 15 10.98 1.07 10.28
N VAL A 16 12.06 1.22 9.49
CA VAL A 16 12.08 2.07 8.30
C VAL A 16 12.27 1.18 7.08
N GLN A 17 11.26 1.10 6.22
CA GLN A 17 11.38 0.38 4.95
C GLN A 17 11.93 1.32 3.88
N ILE A 18 12.99 0.87 3.22
CA ILE A 18 13.65 1.57 2.11
C ILE A 18 13.36 0.79 0.84
N GLY A 19 12.58 1.37 -0.06
CA GLY A 19 12.20 0.71 -1.32
C GLY A 19 11.29 1.58 -2.15
N ILE A 20 11.27 1.39 -3.46
CA ILE A 20 10.48 2.19 -4.43
C ILE A 20 9.48 1.30 -5.18
N GLY A 21 8.42 1.88 -5.72
CA GLY A 21 7.39 1.17 -6.48
C GLY A 21 6.71 0.08 -5.66
N GLY A 22 6.74 -1.17 -6.10
CA GLY A 22 6.11 -2.29 -5.39
C GLY A 22 6.74 -2.60 -4.03
N SER A 23 7.98 -2.20 -3.82
CA SER A 23 8.65 -2.31 -2.52
C SER A 23 8.22 -1.24 -1.50
N ASP A 24 7.36 -0.30 -1.90
CA ASP A 24 6.79 0.75 -1.05
C ASP A 24 5.26 0.73 -1.06
N LEU A 25 4.64 0.85 -2.24
CA LEU A 25 3.22 1.18 -2.38
C LEU A 25 2.29 0.20 -1.65
N GLY A 26 2.47 -1.10 -1.87
CA GLY A 26 1.67 -2.12 -1.24
C GLY A 26 1.91 -2.22 0.27
N PRO A 27 3.14 -2.46 0.74
CA PRO A 27 3.46 -2.52 2.16
C PRO A 27 3.04 -1.28 2.95
N ARG A 28 3.27 -0.08 2.41
CA ARG A 28 2.82 1.18 3.02
C ARG A 28 1.29 1.28 3.09
N ALA A 29 0.58 0.90 2.03
CA ALA A 29 -0.88 0.90 2.03
C ALA A 29 -1.43 -0.06 3.09
N MET A 30 -0.86 -1.28 3.22
CA MET A 30 -1.26 -2.27 4.22
C MET A 30 -0.94 -1.81 5.64
N TYR A 31 0.25 -1.21 5.86
CA TYR A 31 0.60 -0.65 7.16
C TYR A 31 -0.40 0.41 7.60
N LEU A 32 -0.70 1.40 6.76
CA LEU A 32 -1.64 2.48 7.06
C LEU A 32 -3.07 1.94 7.27
N ALA A 33 -3.46 0.91 6.50
CA ALA A 33 -4.76 0.27 6.67
C ALA A 33 -4.92 -0.42 8.03
N LEU A 34 -3.85 -0.93 8.61
CA LEU A 34 -3.88 -1.73 9.85
C LEU A 34 -3.43 -0.96 11.10
N GLU A 35 -2.72 0.16 10.97
CA GLU A 35 -2.05 0.86 12.07
C GLU A 35 -3.00 1.20 13.24
N ASN A 36 -4.13 1.85 12.94
CA ASN A 36 -5.10 2.25 13.96
C ASN A 36 -5.76 1.03 14.61
N TRP A 37 -6.11 0.03 13.81
CA TRP A 37 -6.64 -1.23 14.32
C TRP A 37 -5.65 -1.94 15.24
N ALA A 38 -4.38 -2.00 14.85
CA ALA A 38 -3.32 -2.62 15.64
C ALA A 38 -3.09 -1.90 16.98
N LYS A 39 -3.08 -0.56 16.97
CA LYS A 39 -2.97 0.26 18.19
C LYS A 39 -4.13 -0.04 19.16
N LYS A 40 -5.36 -0.13 18.66
CA LYS A 40 -6.54 -0.42 19.48
C LYS A 40 -6.54 -1.84 20.07
N ASN A 41 -5.99 -2.81 19.35
CA ASN A 41 -6.05 -4.23 19.73
C ASN A 41 -4.74 -4.76 20.31
N ASP A 42 -3.85 -3.90 20.83
CA ASP A 42 -2.57 -4.23 21.44
C ASP A 42 -1.64 -5.08 20.54
N LYS A 43 -1.80 -4.91 19.22
CA LYS A 43 -0.99 -5.56 18.19
C LYS A 43 0.15 -4.68 17.67
N PHE A 44 0.16 -3.39 18.02
CA PHE A 44 1.19 -2.46 17.61
C PHE A 44 2.51 -2.74 18.34
N LYS A 45 3.58 -3.01 17.59
CA LYS A 45 4.91 -3.35 18.12
C LYS A 45 5.94 -2.27 17.82
N MET A 46 6.00 -1.80 16.58
CA MET A 46 6.95 -0.79 16.11
C MET A 46 6.24 0.19 15.17
N GLU A 47 6.63 1.46 15.24
CA GLU A 47 6.20 2.43 14.23
C GLU A 47 6.91 2.14 12.91
N ALA A 48 6.16 2.09 11.78
CA ALA A 48 6.80 1.99 10.48
C ALA A 48 6.88 3.34 9.78
N LYS A 49 8.05 3.61 9.20
CA LYS A 49 8.32 4.73 8.30
C LYS A 49 8.77 4.19 6.94
N PHE A 50 8.70 5.02 5.92
CA PHE A 50 9.01 4.61 4.56
C PHE A 50 9.84 5.67 3.84
N ILE A 51 10.94 5.24 3.25
CA ILE A 51 11.80 6.05 2.38
C ILE A 51 11.71 5.44 0.97
N SER A 52 11.16 6.18 0.02
CA SER A 52 10.89 5.63 -1.31
C SER A 52 11.39 6.48 -2.47
N ASN A 53 11.47 7.79 -2.29
CA ASN A 53 11.93 8.68 -3.33
C ASN A 53 13.44 8.91 -3.23
N VAL A 54 14.10 9.11 -4.38
CA VAL A 54 15.52 9.51 -4.43
C VAL A 54 15.72 10.99 -4.07
N ASP A 55 14.62 11.74 -3.91
CA ASP A 55 14.66 13.10 -3.39
C ASP A 55 15.29 13.08 -1.98
N PRO A 56 16.38 13.81 -1.76
CA PRO A 56 17.06 13.84 -0.46
C PRO A 56 16.16 14.29 0.69
N ASP A 57 15.13 15.08 0.42
CA ASP A 57 14.18 15.53 1.44
C ASP A 57 13.29 14.40 1.96
N ASP A 58 13.05 13.33 1.19
CA ASP A 58 12.30 12.15 1.66
C ASP A 58 13.10 11.41 2.74
N ALA A 59 14.35 11.04 2.46
CA ALA A 59 15.21 10.36 3.42
C ALA A 59 15.54 11.24 4.64
N ALA A 60 15.95 12.49 4.41
CA ALA A 60 16.27 13.44 5.47
C ALA A 60 15.06 13.74 6.36
N GLY A 61 13.88 13.90 5.77
CA GLY A 61 12.63 14.13 6.49
C GLY A 61 12.30 12.98 7.44
N VAL A 62 12.36 11.74 6.97
CA VAL A 62 12.14 10.55 7.81
C VAL A 62 13.19 10.46 8.92
N LEU A 63 14.49 10.55 8.58
CA LEU A 63 15.58 10.43 9.55
C LEU A 63 15.53 11.50 10.64
N SER A 64 15.04 12.70 10.34
CA SER A 64 14.89 13.79 11.32
C SER A 64 13.79 13.54 12.36
N THR A 65 12.88 12.60 12.12
CA THR A 65 11.72 12.32 12.99
C THR A 65 11.83 11.05 13.81
N ILE A 66 12.93 10.31 13.68
CA ILE A 66 13.14 9.02 14.35
C ILE A 66 14.38 9.05 15.26
N ASP A 67 14.39 8.16 16.23
CA ASP A 67 15.62 7.81 16.95
C ASP A 67 16.36 6.69 16.19
N VAL A 68 17.46 7.06 15.53
CA VAL A 68 18.24 6.14 14.70
C VAL A 68 18.80 4.97 15.51
N ALA A 69 19.14 5.18 16.80
CA ALA A 69 19.66 4.13 17.67
C ALA A 69 18.60 3.06 18.04
N HIS A 70 17.31 3.43 18.01
CA HIS A 70 16.18 2.54 18.26
C HIS A 70 15.42 2.18 16.98
N SER A 71 16.05 2.38 15.82
CA SER A 71 15.47 2.09 14.52
C SER A 71 16.14 0.90 13.83
N ILE A 72 15.34 0.07 13.17
CA ILE A 72 15.80 -0.97 12.25
C ILE A 72 15.37 -0.62 10.83
N PHE A 73 16.27 -0.79 9.87
CA PHE A 73 16.08 -0.40 8.48
C PHE A 73 15.96 -1.63 7.61
N VAL A 74 14.89 -1.72 6.83
CA VAL A 74 14.60 -2.84 5.91
C VAL A 74 14.84 -2.36 4.49
N LEU A 75 15.97 -2.72 3.91
CA LEU A 75 16.29 -2.45 2.51
C LEU A 75 15.59 -3.47 1.61
N VAL A 76 14.72 -2.99 0.73
CA VAL A 76 13.94 -3.85 -0.17
C VAL A 76 14.31 -3.59 -1.61
N SER A 77 15.04 -4.52 -2.21
CA SER A 77 15.38 -4.50 -3.63
C SER A 77 15.54 -5.91 -4.17
N LYS A 78 14.65 -6.35 -5.05
CA LYS A 78 14.72 -7.70 -5.63
C LYS A 78 16.05 -7.93 -6.36
N SER A 79 16.46 -7.02 -7.23
CA SER A 79 17.71 -7.11 -7.97
C SER A 79 18.95 -6.76 -7.16
N GLY A 80 18.80 -5.99 -6.07
CA GLY A 80 19.91 -5.42 -5.32
C GLY A 80 20.69 -4.33 -6.08
N THR A 81 20.13 -3.80 -7.17
CA THR A 81 20.83 -2.85 -8.06
C THR A 81 20.00 -1.61 -8.39
N THR A 82 18.82 -1.46 -7.77
CA THR A 82 17.96 -0.28 -7.99
C THR A 82 18.62 0.97 -7.43
N LEU A 83 18.98 1.91 -8.30
CA LEU A 83 19.78 3.08 -7.97
C LEU A 83 19.17 3.93 -6.86
N GLU A 84 17.87 4.20 -6.94
CA GLU A 84 17.13 4.98 -5.93
C GLU A 84 17.22 4.32 -4.55
N THR A 85 17.04 3.01 -4.49
CA THR A 85 17.09 2.25 -3.25
C THR A 85 18.50 2.25 -2.64
N LEU A 86 19.54 2.06 -3.46
CA LEU A 86 20.94 2.11 -3.00
C LEU A 86 21.36 3.53 -2.58
N THR A 87 20.85 4.56 -3.22
CA THR A 87 21.06 5.95 -2.83
C THR A 87 20.48 6.22 -1.45
N ASN A 88 19.22 5.81 -1.23
CA ASN A 88 18.55 5.95 0.06
C ASN A 88 19.20 5.10 1.17
N GLU A 89 19.73 3.93 0.82
CA GLU A 89 20.55 3.13 1.73
C GLU A 89 21.77 3.91 2.21
N SER A 90 22.46 4.61 1.29
CA SER A 90 23.65 5.41 1.63
C SER A 90 23.30 6.54 2.61
N PHE A 91 22.16 7.21 2.45
CA PHE A 91 21.67 8.19 3.44
C PHE A 91 21.53 7.58 4.84
N VAL A 92 20.95 6.39 4.92
CA VAL A 92 20.75 5.69 6.19
C VAL A 92 22.08 5.23 6.78
N LYS A 93 23.00 4.66 5.98
CA LYS A 93 24.34 4.27 6.43
C LYS A 93 25.14 5.46 6.97
N ASP A 94 25.05 6.62 6.32
CA ASP A 94 25.69 7.85 6.80
C ASP A 94 25.07 8.35 8.10
N ALA A 95 23.75 8.29 8.26
CA ALA A 95 23.08 8.66 9.50
C ALA A 95 23.49 7.74 10.67
N LEU A 96 23.54 6.43 10.45
CA LEU A 96 24.01 5.45 11.44
C LEU A 96 25.46 5.71 11.81
N LYS A 97 26.34 5.92 10.84
CA LYS A 97 27.75 6.24 11.05
C LYS A 97 27.94 7.53 11.86
N ASN A 98 27.19 8.57 11.54
CA ASN A 98 27.24 9.86 12.25
C ASN A 98 26.75 9.72 13.72
N ALA A 99 25.87 8.76 13.99
CA ALA A 99 25.43 8.40 15.33
C ALA A 99 26.41 7.43 16.06
N GLY A 100 27.52 7.02 15.41
CA GLY A 100 28.47 6.06 15.96
C GLY A 100 27.97 4.62 16.00
N LEU A 101 26.97 4.27 15.14
CA LEU A 101 26.33 2.98 15.10
C LEU A 101 26.83 2.13 13.93
N ASP A 102 26.86 0.82 14.13
CA ASP A 102 27.23 -0.16 13.11
C ASP A 102 25.99 -0.51 12.25
N ALA A 103 26.02 -0.17 10.96
CA ALA A 103 24.92 -0.41 10.03
C ALA A 103 24.54 -1.89 9.95
N SER A 104 25.51 -2.82 10.02
CA SER A 104 25.25 -4.27 9.95
C SER A 104 24.37 -4.79 11.11
N ARG A 105 24.24 -4.03 12.18
CA ARG A 105 23.38 -4.35 13.33
C ARG A 105 22.00 -3.68 13.28
N HIS A 106 21.79 -2.78 12.35
CA HIS A 106 20.57 -1.98 12.20
C HIS A 106 19.87 -2.20 10.86
N MET A 107 20.47 -2.93 9.93
CA MET A 107 19.92 -3.11 8.59
C MET A 107 19.54 -4.57 8.31
N ILE A 108 18.43 -4.77 7.60
CA ILE A 108 17.94 -6.04 7.09
C ILE A 108 17.77 -5.90 5.59
N ALA A 109 18.17 -6.91 4.81
CA ALA A 109 17.89 -6.97 3.38
C ALA A 109 16.66 -7.83 3.08
N VAL A 110 15.78 -7.37 2.18
CA VAL A 110 14.74 -8.18 1.54
C VAL A 110 15.02 -8.16 0.04
N THR A 111 15.41 -9.31 -0.50
CA THR A 111 15.99 -9.39 -1.84
C THR A 111 15.78 -10.76 -2.48
N SER A 112 16.21 -10.96 -3.74
CA SER A 112 16.32 -12.30 -4.33
C SER A 112 17.55 -13.03 -3.79
N GLU A 113 17.51 -14.36 -3.71
CA GLU A 113 18.68 -15.20 -3.37
C GLU A 113 19.86 -15.01 -4.34
N THR A 114 19.56 -14.60 -5.58
CA THR A 114 20.56 -14.35 -6.63
C THR A 114 21.13 -12.92 -6.60
N SER A 115 20.58 -12.06 -5.77
CA SER A 115 20.99 -10.66 -5.63
C SER A 115 22.36 -10.52 -4.94
N PRO A 116 23.16 -9.48 -5.27
CA PRO A 116 24.37 -9.14 -4.53
C PRO A 116 24.14 -8.92 -3.03
N LEU A 117 22.96 -8.45 -2.62
CA LEU A 117 22.60 -8.19 -1.23
C LEU A 117 22.42 -9.48 -0.41
N ALA A 118 22.13 -10.61 -1.05
CA ALA A 118 21.80 -11.87 -0.38
C ALA A 118 22.93 -12.43 0.49
N LYS A 119 24.17 -12.11 0.17
CA LYS A 119 25.38 -12.64 0.83
C LYS A 119 26.27 -11.55 1.41
N SER A 120 25.74 -10.34 1.57
CA SER A 120 26.49 -9.22 2.13
C SER A 120 26.49 -9.28 3.66
N ASP A 121 27.66 -9.12 4.25
CA ASP A 121 27.85 -9.00 5.71
C ASP A 121 27.40 -7.63 6.24
N ASP A 122 26.93 -6.73 5.36
CA ASP A 122 26.43 -5.40 5.71
C ASP A 122 25.06 -5.43 6.41
N TYR A 123 24.42 -6.59 6.48
CA TYR A 123 23.05 -6.73 7.01
C TYR A 123 23.00 -7.72 8.18
N LEU A 124 22.18 -7.39 9.17
CA LEU A 124 21.85 -8.26 10.30
C LEU A 124 21.22 -9.59 9.86
N ALA A 125 20.38 -9.53 8.84
CA ALA A 125 19.71 -10.68 8.24
C ALA A 125 19.30 -10.37 6.80
N ALA A 126 19.11 -11.42 6.00
CA ALA A 126 18.50 -11.35 4.69
C ALA A 126 17.25 -12.24 4.63
N PHE A 127 16.15 -11.71 4.07
CA PHE A 127 14.94 -12.46 3.76
C PHE A 127 14.73 -12.49 2.26
N PHE A 128 14.30 -13.63 1.75
CA PHE A 128 14.27 -13.84 0.31
C PHE A 128 12.85 -13.81 -0.25
N MET A 129 12.72 -13.24 -1.42
CA MET A 129 11.53 -13.32 -2.26
C MET A 129 11.89 -14.04 -3.54
N ASP A 130 10.96 -14.86 -4.03
CA ASP A 130 11.13 -15.58 -5.27
C ASP A 130 11.20 -14.64 -6.48
N ASP A 131 12.01 -14.98 -7.49
CA ASP A 131 12.23 -14.15 -8.67
C ASP A 131 10.96 -13.92 -9.51
N TYR A 132 10.00 -14.86 -9.47
CA TYR A 132 8.72 -14.73 -10.17
C TYR A 132 7.74 -13.76 -9.51
N ILE A 133 7.97 -13.34 -8.27
CA ILE A 133 7.10 -12.37 -7.60
C ILE A 133 7.32 -10.97 -8.20
N GLY A 134 6.28 -10.44 -8.82
CA GLY A 134 6.26 -9.06 -9.29
C GLY A 134 6.15 -8.05 -8.14
N GLY A 135 6.79 -6.88 -8.26
CA GLY A 135 6.81 -5.86 -7.20
C GLY A 135 5.41 -5.47 -6.70
N ARG A 136 4.45 -5.27 -7.62
CA ARG A 136 3.06 -4.90 -7.28
C ARG A 136 2.28 -5.97 -6.52
N TYR A 137 2.71 -7.23 -6.57
CA TYR A 137 2.10 -8.36 -5.86
C TYR A 137 2.90 -8.77 -4.62
N SER A 138 3.94 -8.02 -4.25
CA SER A 138 4.90 -8.43 -3.23
C SER A 138 4.47 -8.19 -1.79
N SER A 139 3.32 -7.56 -1.54
CA SER A 139 2.81 -7.32 -0.19
C SER A 139 2.56 -8.61 0.61
N THR A 140 2.27 -9.73 -0.07
CA THR A 140 2.09 -11.06 0.51
C THR A 140 3.38 -11.89 0.57
N SER A 141 4.52 -11.34 0.13
CA SER A 141 5.84 -11.95 0.19
C SER A 141 6.67 -11.42 1.38
N ALA A 142 7.96 -11.77 1.40
CA ALA A 142 8.91 -11.21 2.38
C ALA A 142 8.96 -9.67 2.38
N VAL A 143 8.58 -9.01 1.28
CA VAL A 143 8.55 -7.54 1.16
C VAL A 143 7.55 -6.91 2.14
N GLY A 144 6.30 -7.35 2.12
CA GLY A 144 5.32 -6.93 3.13
C GLY A 144 5.53 -7.64 4.46
N GLY A 145 5.94 -8.92 4.42
CA GLY A 145 6.15 -9.75 5.60
C GLY A 145 7.15 -9.17 6.59
N ALA A 146 8.27 -8.61 6.13
CA ALA A 146 9.27 -8.03 7.01
C ALA A 146 8.72 -6.82 7.78
N VAL A 147 8.22 -5.80 7.08
CA VAL A 147 7.75 -4.57 7.73
C VAL A 147 6.48 -4.79 8.55
N LEU A 148 5.51 -5.56 8.04
CA LEU A 148 4.24 -5.78 8.74
C LEU A 148 4.42 -6.66 9.99
N SER A 149 5.30 -7.68 9.94
CA SER A 149 5.61 -8.50 11.11
C SER A 149 6.40 -7.73 12.17
N LEU A 150 7.31 -6.84 11.78
CA LEU A 150 8.01 -5.96 12.73
C LEU A 150 7.03 -4.95 13.36
N ALA A 151 6.15 -4.37 12.55
CA ALA A 151 5.19 -3.36 13.01
C ALA A 151 4.07 -3.93 13.89
N PHE A 152 3.54 -5.12 13.59
CA PHE A 152 2.31 -5.63 14.19
C PHE A 152 2.44 -7.04 14.81
N GLY A 153 3.52 -7.74 14.53
CA GLY A 153 3.72 -9.14 14.89
C GLY A 153 3.44 -10.10 13.72
N PRO A 154 4.10 -11.27 13.70
CA PRO A 154 3.98 -12.25 12.63
C PRO A 154 2.56 -12.84 12.52
N GLU A 155 1.80 -12.89 13.62
CA GLU A 155 0.42 -13.37 13.65
C GLU A 155 -0.49 -12.48 12.80
N VAL A 156 -0.34 -11.15 12.87
CA VAL A 156 -1.13 -10.20 12.06
C VAL A 156 -0.80 -10.36 10.57
N PHE A 157 0.46 -10.60 10.25
CA PHE A 157 0.83 -10.89 8.86
C PHE A 157 0.28 -12.24 8.39
N ALA A 158 0.25 -13.26 9.26
CA ALA A 158 -0.39 -14.54 8.94
C ALA A 158 -1.90 -14.40 8.70
N ASP A 159 -2.60 -13.59 9.51
CA ASP A 159 -4.02 -13.26 9.31
C ASP A 159 -4.25 -12.53 7.97
N PHE A 160 -3.35 -11.62 7.60
CA PHE A 160 -3.39 -10.96 6.28
C PHE A 160 -3.24 -11.97 5.13
N LEU A 161 -2.30 -12.92 5.26
CA LEU A 161 -2.13 -14.00 4.27
C LEU A 161 -3.35 -14.94 4.23
N ALA A 162 -3.99 -15.20 5.35
CA ALA A 162 -5.21 -16.01 5.42
C ALA A 162 -6.35 -15.34 4.65
N GLY A 163 -6.52 -14.01 4.78
CA GLY A 163 -7.49 -13.25 3.98
C GLY A 163 -7.21 -13.31 2.49
N ALA A 164 -5.94 -13.21 2.07
CA ALA A 164 -5.57 -13.37 0.67
C ALA A 164 -5.88 -14.78 0.16
N ALA A 165 -5.63 -15.82 0.95
CA ALA A 165 -5.94 -17.21 0.60
C ALA A 165 -7.45 -17.50 0.52
N GLU A 166 -8.28 -16.78 1.30
CA GLU A 166 -9.74 -16.84 1.19
C GLU A 166 -10.20 -16.27 -0.16
N GLU A 167 -9.69 -15.12 -0.56
CA GLU A 167 -9.99 -14.52 -1.87
C GLU A 167 -9.50 -15.40 -3.03
N ASP A 168 -8.32 -16.00 -2.94
CA ASP A 168 -7.82 -16.98 -3.92
C ASP A 168 -8.77 -18.19 -4.06
N SER A 169 -9.45 -18.54 -2.99
CA SER A 169 -10.43 -19.64 -3.01
C SER A 169 -11.73 -19.22 -3.70
N LEU A 170 -12.20 -17.99 -3.45
CA LEU A 170 -13.36 -17.41 -4.13
C LEU A 170 -13.10 -17.21 -5.63
N ALA A 171 -11.89 -16.80 -5.99
CA ALA A 171 -11.48 -16.58 -7.38
C ALA A 171 -11.45 -17.87 -8.23
N LYS A 172 -11.52 -19.06 -7.61
CA LYS A 172 -11.66 -20.35 -8.31
C LYS A 172 -13.11 -20.73 -8.62
N ASN A 173 -14.10 -19.97 -8.13
CA ASN A 173 -15.50 -20.25 -8.39
C ASN A 173 -15.83 -19.92 -9.86
N GLU A 174 -16.44 -20.87 -10.56
CA GLU A 174 -16.83 -20.70 -11.96
C GLU A 174 -18.11 -19.84 -12.12
N ASP A 175 -18.92 -19.73 -11.06
CA ASP A 175 -20.07 -18.82 -11.04
C ASP A 175 -19.58 -17.38 -10.82
N VAL A 176 -19.66 -16.58 -11.87
CA VAL A 176 -19.23 -15.17 -11.87
C VAL A 176 -19.88 -14.36 -10.75
N MET A 177 -21.14 -14.64 -10.42
CA MET A 177 -21.87 -13.91 -9.38
C MET A 177 -21.38 -14.25 -7.95
N GLN A 178 -20.58 -15.30 -7.82
CA GLN A 178 -19.96 -15.73 -6.57
C GLN A 178 -18.43 -15.59 -6.59
N ASN A 179 -17.90 -14.95 -7.62
CA ASN A 179 -16.49 -14.71 -7.81
C ASN A 179 -16.25 -13.19 -7.93
N PRO A 180 -16.02 -12.49 -6.80
CA PRO A 180 -15.92 -11.04 -6.82
C PRO A 180 -14.76 -10.53 -7.67
N ALA A 181 -13.63 -11.24 -7.70
CA ALA A 181 -12.49 -10.86 -8.53
C ALA A 181 -12.79 -10.95 -10.03
N MET A 182 -13.49 -12.01 -10.48
CA MET A 182 -13.91 -12.17 -11.87
C MET A 182 -14.98 -11.14 -12.24
N LEU A 183 -15.95 -10.90 -11.34
CA LEU A 183 -17.04 -9.94 -11.57
C LEU A 183 -16.48 -8.53 -11.73
N ASP A 184 -15.59 -8.11 -10.85
CA ASP A 184 -14.96 -6.77 -10.91
C ASP A 184 -14.13 -6.62 -12.20
N ALA A 185 -13.36 -7.64 -12.58
CA ALA A 185 -12.59 -7.64 -13.82
C ALA A 185 -13.48 -7.53 -15.07
N LEU A 186 -14.62 -8.25 -15.11
CA LEU A 186 -15.57 -8.18 -16.22
C LEU A 186 -16.26 -6.82 -16.31
N ILE A 187 -16.62 -6.22 -15.17
CA ILE A 187 -17.14 -4.84 -15.11
C ILE A 187 -16.11 -3.87 -15.69
N GLY A 188 -14.85 -3.96 -15.24
CA GLY A 188 -13.79 -3.09 -15.74
C GLY A 188 -13.54 -3.24 -17.24
N VAL A 189 -13.57 -4.46 -17.79
CA VAL A 189 -13.50 -4.70 -19.25
C VAL A 189 -14.71 -4.10 -19.95
N TYR A 190 -15.90 -4.26 -19.42
CA TYR A 190 -17.11 -3.68 -19.99
C TYR A 190 -17.04 -2.16 -20.04
N GLU A 191 -16.69 -1.52 -18.94
CA GLU A 191 -16.55 -0.06 -18.82
C GLU A 191 -15.46 0.48 -19.76
N ARG A 192 -14.30 -0.17 -19.77
CA ARG A 192 -13.13 0.31 -20.55
C ARG A 192 -13.24 -0.01 -22.04
N ASN A 193 -13.60 -1.26 -22.40
CA ASN A 193 -13.51 -1.75 -23.78
C ASN A 193 -14.83 -1.62 -24.54
N ILE A 194 -15.98 -1.70 -23.86
CA ILE A 194 -17.30 -1.61 -24.52
C ILE A 194 -17.85 -0.20 -24.42
N LEU A 195 -17.86 0.40 -23.21
CA LEU A 195 -18.38 1.76 -23.02
C LEU A 195 -17.35 2.85 -23.33
N GLY A 196 -16.04 2.51 -23.39
CA GLY A 196 -14.97 3.41 -23.76
C GLY A 196 -14.55 4.40 -22.67
N TYR A 197 -14.87 4.14 -21.40
CA TYR A 197 -14.53 5.03 -20.28
C TYR A 197 -13.02 5.01 -20.02
N PRO A 198 -12.33 6.19 -20.06
CA PRO A 198 -10.87 6.22 -20.02
C PRO A 198 -10.28 6.14 -18.60
N SER A 199 -11.09 6.31 -17.57
CA SER A 199 -10.64 6.40 -16.19
C SER A 199 -11.64 5.75 -15.23
N THR A 200 -11.15 5.41 -14.03
CA THR A 200 -11.96 4.91 -12.91
C THR A 200 -11.50 5.59 -11.63
N ALA A 201 -12.43 6.07 -10.81
CA ALA A 201 -12.13 6.66 -9.50
C ALA A 201 -12.42 5.66 -8.37
N VAL A 202 -11.44 5.46 -7.49
CA VAL A 202 -11.56 4.63 -6.29
C VAL A 202 -11.64 5.55 -5.07
N LEU A 203 -12.76 5.50 -4.37
CA LEU A 203 -13.17 6.48 -3.36
C LEU A 203 -13.33 5.79 -2.00
N PRO A 204 -12.22 5.60 -1.25
CA PRO A 204 -12.27 4.98 0.07
C PRO A 204 -12.76 5.99 1.12
N TYR A 205 -13.88 5.72 1.75
CA TYR A 205 -14.40 6.51 2.88
C TYR A 205 -13.78 6.03 4.19
N SER A 206 -12.45 6.06 4.22
CA SER A 206 -11.61 5.73 5.36
C SER A 206 -10.22 6.33 5.19
N GLN A 207 -9.75 7.08 6.18
CA GLN A 207 -8.38 7.63 6.18
C GLN A 207 -7.32 6.51 6.18
N ALA A 208 -7.64 5.37 6.80
CA ALA A 208 -6.76 4.19 6.79
C ALA A 208 -6.44 3.67 5.38
N LEU A 209 -7.31 3.92 4.40
CA LEU A 209 -7.11 3.53 3.01
C LEU A 209 -6.58 4.68 2.12
N SER A 210 -5.97 5.71 2.70
CA SER A 210 -5.47 6.87 1.94
C SER A 210 -4.46 6.52 0.84
N ARG A 211 -3.69 5.45 1.00
CA ARG A 211 -2.73 4.97 -0.01
C ARG A 211 -3.25 3.84 -0.89
N PHE A 212 -4.49 3.39 -0.67
CA PHE A 212 -5.08 2.31 -1.46
C PHE A 212 -5.23 2.68 -2.96
N PRO A 213 -5.74 3.87 -3.35
CA PRO A 213 -5.78 4.24 -4.77
C PRO A 213 -4.39 4.24 -5.42
N ALA A 214 -3.36 4.73 -4.75
CA ALA A 214 -1.99 4.73 -5.27
C ALA A 214 -1.42 3.29 -5.44
N HIS A 215 -1.78 2.36 -4.56
CA HIS A 215 -1.42 0.95 -4.72
C HIS A 215 -2.11 0.35 -5.95
N LEU A 216 -3.41 0.63 -6.15
CA LEU A 216 -4.16 0.19 -7.32
C LEU A 216 -3.64 0.78 -8.64
N GLN A 217 -3.08 2.00 -8.62
CA GLN A 217 -2.41 2.56 -9.80
C GLN A 217 -1.31 1.62 -10.31
N GLN A 218 -0.47 1.10 -9.44
CA GLN A 218 0.54 0.15 -9.86
C GLN A 218 -0.05 -1.21 -10.22
N LEU A 219 -1.03 -1.71 -9.43
CA LEU A 219 -1.68 -3.00 -9.71
C LEU A 219 -2.35 -3.04 -11.07
N ASP A 220 -3.04 -1.99 -11.47
CA ASP A 220 -3.76 -1.93 -12.75
C ASP A 220 -2.95 -1.26 -13.86
N MET A 221 -2.56 0.02 -13.67
CA MET A 221 -1.98 0.82 -14.75
C MET A 221 -0.63 0.28 -15.23
N GLU A 222 0.22 -0.20 -14.32
CA GLU A 222 1.48 -0.84 -14.71
C GLU A 222 1.28 -2.25 -15.29
N SER A 223 0.26 -2.98 -14.82
CA SER A 223 -0.07 -4.31 -15.35
C SER A 223 -0.67 -4.24 -16.75
N ASN A 224 -1.66 -3.38 -16.95
CA ASN A 224 -2.47 -3.30 -18.15
C ASN A 224 -2.07 -2.17 -19.11
N GLY A 225 -1.24 -1.22 -18.67
CA GLY A 225 -0.76 -0.09 -19.48
C GLY A 225 0.25 -0.52 -20.55
N LYS A 226 -0.15 -1.42 -21.45
CA LYS A 226 0.72 -2.01 -22.48
C LYS A 226 0.06 -1.94 -23.86
N SER A 227 0.82 -1.51 -24.85
CA SER A 227 0.39 -1.44 -26.26
C SER A 227 0.72 -2.69 -27.07
N VAL A 228 1.36 -3.68 -26.43
CA VAL A 228 1.75 -4.94 -27.08
C VAL A 228 1.32 -6.14 -26.21
N ASN A 229 1.05 -7.26 -26.87
CA ASN A 229 0.79 -8.55 -26.21
C ASN A 229 2.11 -9.22 -25.74
N ARG A 230 2.00 -10.41 -25.12
CA ARG A 230 3.16 -11.19 -24.64
C ARG A 230 4.18 -11.61 -25.72
N PHE A 231 3.82 -11.49 -26.99
CA PHE A 231 4.69 -11.82 -28.12
C PHE A 231 5.33 -10.59 -28.76
N GLY A 232 5.09 -9.39 -28.20
CA GLY A 232 5.58 -8.10 -28.71
C GLY A 232 4.78 -7.55 -29.89
N GLU A 233 3.61 -8.11 -30.18
CA GLU A 233 2.74 -7.65 -31.26
C GLU A 233 1.82 -6.54 -30.75
N PRO A 234 1.59 -5.46 -31.53
CA PRO A 234 0.64 -4.41 -31.15
C PRO A 234 -0.77 -4.98 -30.91
N VAL A 235 -1.43 -4.46 -29.89
CA VAL A 235 -2.85 -4.78 -29.62
C VAL A 235 -3.75 -3.79 -30.35
N ASP A 236 -4.91 -4.21 -30.81
CA ASP A 236 -5.92 -3.42 -31.54
C ASP A 236 -7.11 -2.98 -30.66
N TYR A 237 -6.99 -3.17 -29.34
CA TYR A 237 -7.97 -2.75 -28.34
C TYR A 237 -7.35 -1.84 -27.30
N VAL A 238 -8.19 -1.09 -26.58
CA VAL A 238 -7.72 -0.24 -25.47
C VAL A 238 -7.38 -1.09 -24.26
N THR A 239 -6.30 -0.73 -23.58
CA THR A 239 -5.85 -1.39 -22.34
C THR A 239 -6.11 -0.46 -21.15
N GLY A 240 -6.06 -0.95 -19.95
CA GLY A 240 -6.20 -0.31 -18.65
C GLY A 240 -6.78 1.12 -18.58
N PRO A 241 -7.63 1.41 -17.60
CA PRO A 241 -8.07 2.79 -17.35
C PRO A 241 -6.99 3.59 -16.61
N VAL A 242 -7.16 4.91 -16.52
CA VAL A 242 -6.44 5.74 -15.54
C VAL A 242 -7.13 5.55 -14.18
N ILE A 243 -6.42 5.02 -13.21
CA ILE A 243 -6.90 4.89 -11.83
C ILE A 243 -6.50 6.13 -11.03
N PHE A 244 -7.46 6.74 -10.35
CA PHE A 244 -7.21 7.82 -9.38
C PHE A 244 -8.18 7.73 -8.22
N GLY A 245 -7.94 8.47 -7.17
CA GLY A 245 -8.86 8.51 -6.03
C GLY A 245 -8.25 9.18 -4.82
N GLU A 246 -9.12 9.49 -3.88
CA GLU A 246 -8.79 10.14 -2.63
C GLU A 246 -9.81 9.72 -1.56
N PRO A 247 -9.46 9.68 -0.28
CA PRO A 247 -10.43 9.40 0.76
C PRO A 247 -11.61 10.37 0.74
N GLY A 248 -12.82 9.83 0.87
CA GLY A 248 -13.98 10.63 1.25
C GLY A 248 -13.89 11.01 2.75
N THR A 249 -14.26 12.23 3.12
CA THR A 249 -14.93 13.27 2.31
C THR A 249 -13.99 14.22 1.57
N ASN A 250 -12.67 14.09 1.73
CA ASN A 250 -11.68 15.01 1.15
C ASN A 250 -11.82 15.13 -0.37
N GLY A 251 -12.00 14.02 -1.08
CA GLY A 251 -12.18 14.00 -2.52
C GLY A 251 -13.32 14.90 -3.03
N GLN A 252 -14.38 15.07 -2.22
CA GLN A 252 -15.51 15.96 -2.56
C GLN A 252 -15.10 17.44 -2.66
N HIS A 253 -14.07 17.82 -1.91
CA HIS A 253 -13.53 19.17 -1.90
C HIS A 253 -12.34 19.33 -2.88
N SER A 254 -12.12 18.34 -3.75
CA SER A 254 -11.03 18.29 -4.72
C SER A 254 -11.59 18.12 -6.14
N PHE A 255 -11.99 16.92 -6.54
CA PHE A 255 -12.31 16.59 -7.92
C PHE A 255 -13.78 16.15 -8.17
N TYR A 256 -14.64 16.07 -7.16
CA TYR A 256 -16.04 15.64 -7.35
C TYR A 256 -16.84 16.58 -8.26
N GLN A 257 -16.44 17.83 -8.38
CA GLN A 257 -17.06 18.75 -9.34
C GLN A 257 -16.96 18.17 -10.77
N LEU A 258 -15.80 17.63 -11.15
CA LEU A 258 -15.62 16.98 -12.45
C LEU A 258 -16.47 15.72 -12.57
N LEU A 259 -16.57 14.92 -11.51
CA LEU A 259 -17.37 13.69 -11.51
C LEU A 259 -18.87 13.98 -11.68
N HIS A 260 -19.38 15.06 -11.06
CA HIS A 260 -20.80 15.42 -11.14
C HIS A 260 -21.21 16.17 -12.41
N GLN A 261 -20.33 17.04 -12.92
CA GLN A 261 -20.69 17.97 -14.00
C GLN A 261 -19.66 18.00 -15.15
N GLY A 262 -18.67 17.11 -15.14
CA GLY A 262 -17.71 16.98 -16.23
C GLY A 262 -18.33 16.35 -17.46
N THR A 263 -17.61 16.44 -18.58
CA THR A 263 -18.04 15.89 -19.87
C THR A 263 -17.73 14.40 -20.04
N ASP A 264 -16.77 13.89 -19.26
CA ASP A 264 -16.37 12.48 -19.28
C ASP A 264 -17.13 11.71 -18.20
N ILE A 265 -17.60 10.51 -18.56
CA ILE A 265 -18.15 9.56 -17.59
C ILE A 265 -17.00 8.84 -16.93
N VAL A 266 -16.97 8.85 -15.60
CA VAL A 266 -15.98 8.18 -14.77
C VAL A 266 -16.68 7.14 -13.89
N PRO A 267 -16.45 5.85 -14.09
CA PRO A 267 -16.87 4.80 -13.16
C PRO A 267 -16.34 5.05 -11.75
N LEU A 268 -17.16 4.78 -10.73
CA LEU A 268 -16.86 5.07 -9.35
C LEU A 268 -16.92 3.80 -8.50
N GLN A 269 -15.84 3.51 -7.77
CA GLN A 269 -15.79 2.45 -6.78
C GLN A 269 -15.75 3.07 -5.38
N PHE A 270 -16.80 2.84 -4.59
CA PHE A 270 -16.89 3.30 -3.22
C PHE A 270 -16.53 2.20 -2.23
N VAL A 271 -15.63 2.50 -1.29
CA VAL A 271 -15.28 1.60 -0.19
C VAL A 271 -15.65 2.26 1.13
N GLY A 272 -16.63 1.71 1.84
CA GLY A 272 -17.14 2.27 3.09
C GLY A 272 -17.08 1.29 4.26
N PHE A 273 -17.04 1.81 5.48
CA PHE A 273 -17.01 1.04 6.71
C PHE A 273 -18.09 1.49 7.69
N LYS A 274 -18.75 0.54 8.34
CA LYS A 274 -19.78 0.83 9.34
C LYS A 274 -19.22 1.42 10.62
N ASN A 275 -18.00 1.01 10.98
CA ASN A 275 -17.36 1.37 12.24
C ASN A 275 -15.97 1.94 12.00
N SER A 276 -15.56 2.93 12.81
CA SER A 276 -14.17 3.38 12.87
C SER A 276 -13.28 2.33 13.54
N GLN A 277 -11.99 2.30 13.19
CA GLN A 277 -11.04 1.36 13.77
C GLN A 277 -10.75 1.65 15.25
N ILE A 278 -10.56 2.93 15.61
CA ILE A 278 -10.23 3.35 16.99
C ILE A 278 -11.47 3.32 17.87
N GLY A 279 -12.63 3.71 17.34
CA GLY A 279 -13.90 3.75 18.07
C GLY A 279 -14.10 5.02 18.92
N THR A 280 -13.13 5.93 18.95
CA THR A 280 -13.32 7.28 19.53
C THR A 280 -14.08 8.12 18.52
N ASP A 281 -15.17 8.77 18.96
CA ASP A 281 -16.01 9.60 18.10
C ASP A 281 -16.60 10.77 18.90
N VAL A 282 -17.17 11.73 18.19
CA VAL A 282 -17.84 12.91 18.77
C VAL A 282 -19.24 13.04 18.21
N VAL A 283 -20.18 13.53 19.01
CA VAL A 283 -21.55 13.82 18.60
C VAL A 283 -21.70 15.33 18.37
N ILE A 284 -22.05 15.72 17.17
CA ILE A 284 -22.36 17.09 16.78
C ILE A 284 -23.63 17.07 15.94
N GLN A 285 -24.62 17.90 16.26
CA GLN A 285 -25.92 17.92 15.58
C GLN A 285 -26.57 16.53 15.54
N ASP A 286 -26.67 15.90 16.69
CA ASP A 286 -27.33 14.62 16.96
C ASP A 286 -26.77 13.40 16.19
N SER A 287 -25.57 13.50 15.64
CA SER A 287 -24.92 12.38 14.96
C SER A 287 -23.41 12.35 15.17
N THR A 288 -22.83 11.13 15.13
CA THR A 288 -21.38 10.94 15.25
C THR A 288 -20.66 11.22 13.94
N SER A 289 -19.34 11.44 13.98
CA SER A 289 -18.53 11.58 12.75
C SER A 289 -18.64 10.35 11.85
N GLN A 290 -18.63 9.15 12.43
CA GLN A 290 -18.78 7.92 11.65
C GLN A 290 -20.17 7.82 10.99
N GLN A 291 -21.24 8.22 11.68
CA GLN A 291 -22.57 8.26 11.08
C GLN A 291 -22.65 9.26 9.94
N LYS A 292 -22.03 10.45 10.10
CA LYS A 292 -21.94 11.44 9.01
C LYS A 292 -21.17 10.90 7.80
N LEU A 293 -20.06 10.19 8.03
CA LEU A 293 -19.26 9.57 6.97
C LEU A 293 -20.08 8.50 6.23
N CYS A 294 -20.77 7.61 6.94
CA CYS A 294 -21.65 6.60 6.35
C CYS A 294 -22.82 7.20 5.56
N ALA A 295 -23.48 8.21 6.13
CA ALA A 295 -24.58 8.90 5.45
C ALA A 295 -24.09 9.62 4.19
N ASN A 296 -22.88 10.20 4.25
CA ASN A 296 -22.29 10.90 3.13
C ASN A 296 -21.95 9.94 1.97
N VAL A 297 -21.29 8.80 2.21
CA VAL A 297 -21.02 7.83 1.13
C VAL A 297 -22.33 7.32 0.51
N ALA A 298 -23.34 7.03 1.31
CA ALA A 298 -24.66 6.60 0.80
C ALA A 298 -25.31 7.70 -0.06
N ALA A 299 -25.27 8.95 0.39
CA ALA A 299 -25.80 10.08 -0.37
C ALA A 299 -25.07 10.28 -1.70
N GLN A 300 -23.74 10.16 -1.73
CA GLN A 300 -22.96 10.26 -2.96
C GLN A 300 -23.27 9.12 -3.95
N ILE A 301 -23.37 7.88 -3.47
CA ILE A 301 -23.78 6.75 -4.32
C ILE A 301 -25.14 7.04 -4.98
N VAL A 302 -26.13 7.50 -4.20
CA VAL A 302 -27.47 7.83 -4.73
C VAL A 302 -27.40 9.01 -5.70
N ALA A 303 -26.65 10.07 -5.35
CA ALA A 303 -26.54 11.26 -6.20
C ALA A 303 -25.91 10.93 -7.57
N PHE A 304 -24.87 10.11 -7.60
CA PHE A 304 -24.24 9.69 -8.86
C PHE A 304 -25.11 8.72 -9.65
N ALA A 305 -25.85 7.82 -8.99
CA ALA A 305 -26.71 6.84 -9.65
C ALA A 305 -28.00 7.44 -10.23
N CYS A 306 -28.59 8.40 -9.52
CA CYS A 306 -29.91 8.96 -9.87
C CYS A 306 -29.82 10.34 -10.56
N GLY A 307 -28.69 11.02 -10.42
CA GLY A 307 -28.58 12.43 -10.82
C GLY A 307 -29.39 13.36 -9.93
N LYS A 308 -29.45 14.64 -10.29
CA LYS A 308 -30.31 15.65 -9.69
C LYS A 308 -31.39 16.02 -10.70
N ALA A 309 -32.65 15.94 -10.29
CA ALA A 309 -33.74 16.54 -11.08
C ALA A 309 -33.57 18.06 -11.11
N ASP A 310 -33.79 18.65 -12.28
CA ASP A 310 -33.77 20.12 -12.48
C ASP A 310 -34.93 20.78 -11.73
#